data_8cc68e4a997f50e1dee3c1562a2d277d
#
_entry.id   8cc68e4a997f50e1dee3c1562a2d277d
#
_cell.length_a   1.000
_cell.length_b   1.000
_cell.length_c   1.000
_cell.angle_alpha   90.00
_cell.angle_beta   90.00
_cell.angle_gamma   90.00
#
_symmetry.space_group_name_H-M   'P 1'
#
loop_
_entity.id
_entity.type
_entity.pdbx_description
1 polymer ?
#
loop_
_entity_poly.entity_id
_entity_poly.type
_entity_poly.pdbx_seq_one_letter_code
_entity_poly.pdbx_strand_id
1 'polypeptide(L)'
;PGLSVGCMNTIMQYGTPEQKATYMPALVEGRWSGTMCLTEPQCGTDLGQVKTKAIPQDDGTYKISGTKIFISSGEHDLTENIVHIVLARLPDAPEGTKGISLFIVPKFLVTENGDIGERNPVNCGSIEHKMGIKASATAVLNFDNATGYLIGEPNKGLKAMFTFMNTARLGTGMEGLAHMELAFQNSLPYAKERRSMRTLSGTKEPNQVADAIIHHADVARMLLTQKAFSEGARSMIYHASRYADKMFEAAMLGDDAEFHKWDDKLGFYTPILKGFLTELSIECAKHGMQIYGGHGYIKEWGMEQIARDARISTLYEGTTGVQALDLLGRKVLIQSKGKVLLDYTANIMKWCSEYALDKGMRKFVWELTKYCAEWNTLTTRIMLTARKDREIVSAASDDYLMYSGYVIMGYHWARMAAVAYDKLKNGGSETKEFYEAKIKTAEFYFEKLLPRASGHSESMLAPSELMAMDLDSFNFLD
;
A
#
# COMPACT_ATOMS: atom_id res chain seq x y z
N PRO A 1 -5.97 -10.49 -9.54
CA PRO A 1 -7.12 -9.66 -10.03
C PRO A 1 -6.79 -8.17 -10.07
N GLY A 2 -6.01 -7.63 -9.12
CA GLY A 2 -5.70 -6.18 -9.04
C GLY A 2 -5.09 -5.60 -10.32
N LEU A 3 -4.21 -6.34 -10.98
CA LEU A 3 -3.59 -5.90 -12.24
C LEU A 3 -4.60 -5.84 -13.39
N SER A 4 -5.52 -6.82 -13.48
CA SER A 4 -6.60 -6.79 -14.48
C SER A 4 -7.54 -5.61 -14.25
N VAL A 5 -7.88 -5.29 -12.98
CA VAL A 5 -8.68 -4.10 -12.65
C VAL A 5 -7.95 -2.80 -13.04
N GLY A 6 -6.66 -2.70 -12.76
CA GLY A 6 -5.84 -1.55 -13.18
C GLY A 6 -5.78 -1.40 -14.70
N CYS A 7 -5.63 -2.51 -15.44
CA CYS A 7 -5.67 -2.54 -16.89
C CYS A 7 -7.04 -2.04 -17.42
N MET A 8 -8.14 -2.57 -16.90
CA MET A 8 -9.50 -2.13 -17.26
C MET A 8 -9.72 -0.64 -17.00
N ASN A 9 -9.36 -0.15 -15.82
CA ASN A 9 -9.50 1.27 -15.47
C ASN A 9 -8.71 2.18 -16.42
N THR A 10 -7.50 1.76 -16.81
CA THR A 10 -6.65 2.51 -17.74
C THR A 10 -7.27 2.55 -19.15
N ILE A 11 -7.75 1.41 -19.66
CA ILE A 11 -8.42 1.34 -20.96
C ILE A 11 -9.74 2.12 -20.94
N MET A 12 -10.53 2.01 -19.85
CA MET A 12 -11.81 2.73 -19.72
C MET A 12 -11.60 4.24 -19.77
N GLN A 13 -10.56 4.76 -19.13
CA GLN A 13 -10.33 6.20 -19.02
C GLN A 13 -9.64 6.79 -20.25
N TYR A 14 -8.68 6.08 -20.85
CA TYR A 14 -7.81 6.62 -21.89
C TYR A 14 -7.88 5.90 -23.25
N GLY A 15 -8.52 4.73 -23.30
CA GLY A 15 -8.69 3.98 -24.54
C GLY A 15 -9.68 4.64 -25.49
N THR A 16 -9.47 4.42 -26.80
CA THR A 16 -10.44 4.81 -27.83
C THR A 16 -11.72 3.97 -27.73
N PRO A 17 -12.83 4.37 -28.35
CA PRO A 17 -14.04 3.54 -28.40
C PRO A 17 -13.77 2.13 -28.93
N GLU A 18 -12.93 1.99 -29.96
CA GLU A 18 -12.54 0.71 -30.57
C GLU A 18 -11.73 -0.13 -29.59
N GLN A 19 -10.75 0.44 -28.90
CA GLN A 19 -9.97 -0.26 -27.88
C GLN A 19 -10.86 -0.75 -26.73
N LYS A 20 -11.80 0.07 -26.28
CA LYS A 20 -12.79 -0.33 -25.27
C LYS A 20 -13.65 -1.50 -25.74
N ALA A 21 -14.18 -1.41 -26.96
CA ALA A 21 -15.00 -2.47 -27.52
C ALA A 21 -14.23 -3.80 -27.68
N THR A 22 -12.94 -3.72 -28.04
CA THR A 22 -12.09 -4.90 -28.27
C THR A 22 -11.67 -5.58 -26.97
N TYR A 23 -11.21 -4.82 -25.97
CA TYR A 23 -10.54 -5.41 -24.80
C TYR A 23 -11.43 -5.52 -23.56
N MET A 24 -12.36 -4.59 -23.35
CA MET A 24 -13.11 -4.53 -22.10
C MET A 24 -14.03 -5.74 -21.86
N PRO A 25 -14.79 -6.25 -22.83
CA PRO A 25 -15.72 -7.36 -22.58
C PRO A 25 -15.00 -8.58 -21.99
N ALA A 26 -13.94 -9.05 -22.62
CA ALA A 26 -13.20 -10.24 -22.18
C ALA A 26 -12.43 -10.03 -20.86
N LEU A 27 -11.94 -8.80 -20.59
CA LEU A 27 -11.33 -8.45 -19.32
C LEU A 27 -12.35 -8.42 -18.18
N VAL A 28 -13.55 -7.88 -18.41
CA VAL A 28 -14.63 -7.82 -17.40
C VAL A 28 -15.16 -9.22 -17.08
N GLU A 29 -15.31 -10.08 -18.09
CA GLU A 29 -15.71 -11.47 -17.94
C GLU A 29 -14.63 -12.35 -17.28
N GLY A 30 -13.37 -11.86 -17.18
CA GLY A 30 -12.24 -12.62 -16.67
C GLY A 30 -11.69 -13.67 -17.63
N ARG A 31 -12.15 -13.71 -18.89
CA ARG A 31 -11.57 -14.57 -19.93
C ARG A 31 -10.16 -14.14 -20.31
N TRP A 32 -9.88 -12.84 -20.23
CA TRP A 32 -8.54 -12.29 -20.40
C TRP A 32 -8.06 -11.65 -19.11
N SER A 33 -6.74 -11.64 -18.90
CA SER A 33 -6.10 -10.94 -17.79
C SER A 33 -5.32 -9.73 -18.27
N GLY A 34 -5.02 -8.82 -17.34
CA GLY A 34 -4.23 -7.62 -17.60
C GLY A 34 -2.94 -7.59 -16.78
N THR A 35 -1.89 -6.98 -17.33
CA THR A 35 -0.62 -6.76 -16.63
C THR A 35 -0.14 -5.32 -16.76
N MET A 36 0.83 -4.95 -15.93
CA MET A 36 1.50 -3.66 -15.94
C MET A 36 3.01 -3.88 -16.18
N CYS A 37 3.53 -3.35 -17.30
CA CYS A 37 4.91 -3.56 -17.74
C CYS A 37 5.69 -2.24 -17.72
N LEU A 38 6.30 -1.92 -16.56
CA LEU A 38 7.08 -0.70 -16.32
C LEU A 38 8.57 -0.98 -16.27
N THR A 39 8.95 -1.83 -15.30
CA THR A 39 10.32 -2.07 -14.86
C THR A 39 11.18 -2.71 -15.95
N GLU A 40 12.38 -2.21 -16.12
CA GLU A 40 13.42 -2.75 -17.01
C GLU A 40 14.66 -3.09 -16.19
N PRO A 41 15.62 -3.89 -16.71
CA PRO A 41 16.81 -4.28 -15.95
C PRO A 41 17.61 -3.12 -15.34
N GLN A 42 17.61 -1.94 -15.99
CA GLN A 42 18.33 -0.74 -15.53
C GLN A 42 17.45 0.23 -14.76
N CYS A 43 16.12 0.08 -14.75
CA CYS A 43 15.25 1.04 -14.08
C CYS A 43 13.98 0.40 -13.50
N GLY A 44 13.69 0.79 -12.25
CA GLY A 44 12.43 0.44 -11.57
C GLY A 44 11.75 1.70 -11.04
N THR A 45 12.33 2.34 -10.03
CA THR A 45 11.83 3.58 -9.44
C THR A 45 11.98 4.77 -10.38
N ASP A 46 13.14 4.90 -11.05
CA ASP A 46 13.41 5.96 -12.00
C ASP A 46 13.00 5.55 -13.42
N LEU A 47 11.72 5.71 -13.73
CA LEU A 47 11.16 5.42 -15.05
C LEU A 47 11.70 6.36 -16.17
N GLY A 48 12.39 7.43 -15.81
CA GLY A 48 13.09 8.30 -16.79
C GLY A 48 14.11 7.55 -17.64
N GLN A 49 14.59 6.39 -17.16
CA GLN A 49 15.58 5.55 -17.83
C GLN A 49 14.97 4.43 -18.72
N VAL A 50 13.66 4.39 -18.91
CA VAL A 50 12.99 3.40 -19.80
C VAL A 50 13.59 3.47 -21.20
N LYS A 51 14.01 2.31 -21.74
CA LYS A 51 14.63 2.13 -23.06
C LYS A 51 13.76 1.38 -24.07
N THR A 52 12.70 0.71 -23.62
CA THR A 52 11.74 0.04 -24.54
C THR A 52 11.26 1.04 -25.58
N LYS A 53 11.32 0.65 -26.86
CA LYS A 53 10.98 1.48 -28.02
C LYS A 53 9.63 1.11 -28.60
N ALA A 54 8.93 2.10 -29.14
CA ALA A 54 7.70 1.94 -29.89
C ALA A 54 7.84 2.65 -31.25
N ILE A 55 7.99 1.89 -32.33
CA ILE A 55 8.18 2.44 -33.68
C ILE A 55 6.84 2.45 -34.40
N PRO A 56 6.33 3.64 -34.82
CA PRO A 56 5.06 3.73 -35.53
C PRO A 56 5.11 3.01 -36.87
N GLN A 57 3.96 2.44 -37.29
CA GLN A 57 3.77 1.78 -38.57
C GLN A 57 2.72 2.53 -39.39
N ASP A 58 2.69 2.29 -40.71
CA ASP A 58 1.78 2.95 -41.64
C ASP A 58 0.30 2.62 -41.39
N ASP A 59 0.01 1.47 -40.75
CA ASP A 59 -1.32 1.03 -40.37
C ASP A 59 -1.83 1.59 -39.04
N GLY A 60 -1.08 2.50 -38.41
CA GLY A 60 -1.41 3.11 -37.13
C GLY A 60 -1.06 2.25 -35.91
N THR A 61 -0.50 1.07 -36.10
CA THR A 61 0.07 0.25 -35.02
C THR A 61 1.50 0.67 -34.67
N TYR A 62 2.08 0.02 -33.66
CA TYR A 62 3.46 0.27 -33.25
C TYR A 62 4.20 -1.06 -33.09
N LYS A 63 5.48 -1.08 -33.43
CA LYS A 63 6.37 -2.19 -33.12
C LYS A 63 7.11 -1.91 -31.81
N ILE A 64 6.81 -2.70 -30.80
CA ILE A 64 7.35 -2.59 -29.46
C ILE A 64 8.55 -3.51 -29.32
N SER A 65 9.71 -2.95 -28.89
CA SER A 65 10.95 -3.72 -28.72
C SER A 65 11.64 -3.33 -27.41
N GLY A 66 11.95 -4.31 -26.58
CA GLY A 66 12.62 -4.14 -25.29
C GLY A 66 12.33 -5.28 -24.32
N THR A 67 12.92 -5.20 -23.13
CA THR A 67 12.76 -6.21 -22.08
C THR A 67 12.16 -5.56 -20.84
N LYS A 68 11.10 -6.17 -20.31
CA LYS A 68 10.46 -5.81 -19.05
C LYS A 68 10.67 -6.93 -18.03
N ILE A 69 10.99 -6.56 -16.79
CA ILE A 69 11.26 -7.52 -15.71
C ILE A 69 10.28 -7.34 -14.55
N PHE A 70 10.18 -8.37 -13.73
CA PHE A 70 9.28 -8.43 -12.57
C PHE A 70 7.80 -8.25 -12.92
N ILE A 71 7.38 -8.78 -14.08
CA ILE A 71 5.99 -8.63 -14.53
C ILE A 71 5.13 -9.70 -13.87
N SER A 72 4.34 -9.26 -12.89
CA SER A 72 3.39 -10.12 -12.19
C SER A 72 2.32 -10.64 -13.14
N SER A 73 2.09 -11.95 -13.12
CA SER A 73 1.19 -12.65 -14.05
C SER A 73 1.51 -12.35 -15.53
N GLY A 74 2.79 -12.11 -15.83
CA GLY A 74 3.24 -11.77 -17.18
C GLY A 74 3.13 -12.91 -18.18
N GLU A 75 3.19 -14.16 -17.71
CA GLU A 75 2.99 -15.36 -18.52
C GLU A 75 2.29 -16.45 -17.70
N HIS A 76 1.20 -16.97 -18.22
CA HIS A 76 0.43 -18.08 -17.68
C HIS A 76 -0.58 -18.59 -18.72
N ASP A 77 -1.26 -19.69 -18.40
CA ASP A 77 -2.31 -20.35 -19.20
C ASP A 77 -3.67 -20.38 -18.50
N LEU A 78 -3.86 -19.53 -17.46
CA LEU A 78 -5.10 -19.46 -16.69
C LEU A 78 -6.21 -18.67 -17.41
N THR A 79 -5.85 -17.89 -18.41
CA THR A 79 -6.76 -17.08 -19.23
C THR A 79 -6.43 -17.26 -20.72
N GLU A 80 -7.40 -17.02 -21.58
CA GLU A 80 -7.26 -17.17 -23.03
C GLU A 80 -6.23 -16.19 -23.62
N ASN A 81 -6.13 -14.98 -23.07
CA ASN A 81 -5.20 -13.94 -23.49
C ASN A 81 -4.71 -13.11 -22.29
N ILE A 82 -3.57 -12.44 -22.46
CA ILE A 82 -3.00 -11.49 -21.50
C ILE A 82 -2.83 -10.14 -22.20
N VAL A 83 -3.42 -9.10 -21.65
CA VAL A 83 -3.34 -7.73 -22.18
C VAL A 83 -2.27 -6.97 -21.37
N HIS A 84 -1.11 -6.75 -21.99
CA HIS A 84 0.00 -6.03 -21.37
C HIS A 84 -0.16 -4.51 -21.58
N ILE A 85 -0.15 -3.73 -20.49
CA ILE A 85 -0.08 -2.27 -20.52
C ILE A 85 1.39 -1.89 -20.38
N VAL A 86 2.01 -1.38 -21.44
CA VAL A 86 3.47 -1.27 -21.59
C VAL A 86 3.91 0.19 -21.71
N LEU A 87 4.86 0.61 -20.88
CA LEU A 87 5.57 1.88 -21.06
C LEU A 87 6.70 1.75 -22.09
N ALA A 88 6.68 2.61 -23.10
CA ALA A 88 7.72 2.66 -24.14
C ALA A 88 7.94 4.10 -24.66
N ARG A 89 9.02 4.31 -25.40
CA ARG A 89 9.39 5.60 -26.01
C ARG A 89 9.15 5.58 -27.50
N LEU A 90 8.56 6.65 -27.99
CA LEU A 90 8.49 6.95 -29.42
C LEU A 90 9.86 7.42 -29.93
N PRO A 91 10.15 7.34 -31.24
CA PRO A 91 11.24 8.07 -31.87
C PRO A 91 11.13 9.57 -31.54
N ASP A 92 12.25 10.23 -31.31
CA ASP A 92 12.32 11.66 -31.03
C ASP A 92 11.54 12.13 -29.78
N ALA A 93 11.15 11.20 -28.89
CA ALA A 93 10.50 11.55 -27.64
C ALA A 93 11.43 12.33 -26.71
N PRO A 94 10.94 13.31 -25.95
CA PRO A 94 11.72 14.00 -24.93
C PRO A 94 12.42 13.06 -23.96
N GLU A 95 13.59 13.44 -23.47
CA GLU A 95 14.29 12.68 -22.44
C GLU A 95 13.52 12.64 -21.12
N GLY A 96 13.89 11.68 -20.27
CA GLY A 96 13.31 11.51 -18.94
C GLY A 96 11.85 11.07 -18.98
N THR A 97 11.11 11.38 -17.94
CA THR A 97 9.73 10.92 -17.78
C THR A 97 8.71 11.55 -18.73
N LYS A 98 9.07 12.70 -19.33
CA LYS A 98 8.19 13.44 -20.24
C LYS A 98 8.07 12.80 -21.64
N GLY A 99 8.95 11.86 -21.99
CA GLY A 99 8.93 11.17 -23.28
C GLY A 99 8.37 9.76 -23.24
N ILE A 100 7.65 9.40 -22.20
CA ILE A 100 7.10 8.05 -22.03
C ILE A 100 5.65 8.01 -22.51
N SER A 101 5.39 7.06 -23.42
CA SER A 101 4.03 6.74 -23.93
C SER A 101 3.55 5.40 -23.40
N LEU A 102 2.25 5.13 -23.49
CA LEU A 102 1.61 3.92 -23.01
C LEU A 102 0.98 3.14 -24.15
N PHE A 103 1.13 1.80 -24.12
CA PHE A 103 0.66 0.93 -25.18
C PHE A 103 -0.09 -0.27 -24.65
N ILE A 104 -1.14 -0.69 -25.35
CA ILE A 104 -1.75 -2.02 -25.22
C ILE A 104 -0.96 -2.97 -26.11
N VAL A 105 -0.44 -4.06 -25.53
CA VAL A 105 0.29 -5.10 -26.26
C VAL A 105 -0.27 -6.46 -25.83
N PRO A 106 -1.20 -7.05 -26.57
CA PRO A 106 -1.78 -8.33 -26.20
C PRO A 106 -0.81 -9.48 -26.46
N LYS A 107 -0.88 -10.56 -25.68
CA LYS A 107 -0.12 -11.81 -25.88
C LYS A 107 -0.49 -12.49 -27.19
N PHE A 108 -1.77 -12.50 -27.53
CA PHE A 108 -2.30 -12.89 -28.82
C PHE A 108 -3.02 -11.69 -29.42
N LEU A 109 -2.81 -11.43 -30.71
CA LEU A 109 -3.54 -10.39 -31.44
C LEU A 109 -5.03 -10.68 -31.42
N VAL A 110 -5.83 -9.62 -31.48
CA VAL A 110 -7.28 -9.75 -31.53
C VAL A 110 -7.74 -9.47 -32.95
N THR A 111 -8.57 -10.36 -33.52
CA THR A 111 -9.14 -10.20 -34.83
C THR A 111 -10.23 -9.10 -34.83
N GLU A 112 -10.67 -8.67 -36.01
CA GLU A 112 -11.77 -7.70 -36.16
C GLU A 112 -13.08 -8.18 -35.49
N ASN A 113 -13.29 -9.49 -35.42
CA ASN A 113 -14.45 -10.10 -34.79
C ASN A 113 -14.33 -10.23 -33.27
N GLY A 114 -13.20 -9.83 -32.68
CA GLY A 114 -12.94 -9.97 -31.25
C GLY A 114 -12.39 -11.33 -30.80
N ASP A 115 -12.10 -12.23 -31.76
CA ASP A 115 -11.54 -13.54 -31.51
C ASP A 115 -10.01 -13.47 -31.31
N ILE A 116 -9.45 -14.52 -30.69
CA ILE A 116 -8.01 -14.68 -30.52
C ILE A 116 -7.38 -15.01 -31.88
N GLY A 117 -6.44 -14.17 -32.29
CA GLY A 117 -5.69 -14.33 -33.53
C GLY A 117 -4.29 -14.92 -33.30
N GLU A 118 -3.35 -14.48 -34.11
CA GLU A 118 -1.96 -14.96 -34.07
C GLU A 118 -1.23 -14.56 -32.77
N ARG A 119 -0.22 -15.37 -32.43
CA ARG A 119 0.69 -15.07 -31.32
C ARG A 119 1.47 -13.79 -31.64
N ASN A 120 1.36 -12.80 -30.74
CA ASN A 120 2.16 -11.61 -30.81
C ASN A 120 3.60 -11.93 -30.28
N PRO A 121 4.68 -11.40 -30.87
CA PRO A 121 6.04 -11.65 -30.42
C PRO A 121 6.35 -11.03 -29.04
N VAL A 122 5.61 -11.48 -28.04
CA VAL A 122 5.83 -11.21 -26.60
C VAL A 122 6.24 -12.53 -25.97
N ASN A 123 7.53 -12.66 -25.62
CA ASN A 123 8.10 -13.91 -25.19
C ASN A 123 8.50 -13.86 -23.71
N CYS A 124 8.12 -14.87 -22.93
CA CYS A 124 8.60 -15.05 -21.58
C CYS A 124 10.05 -15.55 -21.62
N GLY A 125 10.98 -14.72 -21.15
CA GLY A 125 12.40 -15.09 -21.05
C GLY A 125 12.70 -15.98 -19.86
N SER A 126 12.04 -15.71 -18.71
CA SER A 126 12.15 -16.48 -17.48
C SER A 126 11.03 -16.18 -16.50
N ILE A 127 10.84 -17.07 -15.55
CA ILE A 127 10.01 -16.88 -14.35
C ILE A 127 10.94 -16.76 -13.15
N GLU A 128 10.73 -15.76 -12.32
CA GLU A 128 11.57 -15.45 -11.16
C GLU A 128 11.42 -16.49 -10.03
N HIS A 129 12.54 -16.92 -9.47
CA HIS A 129 12.61 -17.71 -8.23
C HIS A 129 12.52 -16.79 -7.02
N LYS A 130 11.33 -16.62 -6.45
CA LYS A 130 11.05 -15.63 -5.41
C LYS A 130 11.12 -16.20 -4.00
N MET A 131 11.34 -15.32 -3.03
CA MET A 131 11.26 -15.62 -1.59
C MET A 131 9.84 -16.04 -1.18
N GLY A 132 8.84 -15.28 -1.59
CA GLY A 132 7.40 -15.48 -1.30
C GLY A 132 6.53 -15.32 -2.54
N ILE A 133 5.20 -15.32 -2.35
CA ILE A 133 4.18 -15.25 -3.40
C ILE A 133 4.48 -16.17 -4.60
N LYS A 134 4.94 -17.39 -4.32
CA LYS A 134 5.46 -18.31 -5.33
C LYS A 134 4.41 -18.81 -6.31
N ALA A 135 3.14 -18.81 -5.91
CA ALA A 135 2.03 -19.22 -6.78
C ALA A 135 1.69 -18.16 -7.85
N SER A 136 2.20 -16.93 -7.74
CA SER A 136 2.07 -15.90 -8.77
C SER A 136 3.31 -15.91 -9.67
N ALA A 137 3.15 -16.18 -10.95
CA ALA A 137 4.22 -16.08 -11.92
C ALA A 137 4.70 -14.63 -12.05
N THR A 138 6.00 -14.41 -11.90
CA THR A 138 6.63 -13.11 -12.09
C THR A 138 7.64 -13.26 -13.22
N ALA A 139 7.33 -12.67 -14.37
CA ALA A 139 8.01 -12.95 -15.63
C ALA A 139 9.00 -11.85 -16.03
N VAL A 140 10.02 -12.26 -16.76
CA VAL A 140 10.78 -11.41 -17.70
C VAL A 140 10.10 -11.51 -19.05
N LEU A 141 9.65 -10.39 -19.63
CA LEU A 141 9.00 -10.34 -20.92
C LEU A 141 9.90 -9.64 -21.95
N ASN A 142 10.17 -10.33 -23.04
CA ASN A 142 10.88 -9.79 -24.20
C ASN A 142 9.85 -9.45 -25.30
N PHE A 143 9.87 -8.21 -25.74
CA PHE A 143 9.07 -7.69 -26.84
C PHE A 143 9.97 -7.61 -28.08
N ASP A 144 9.74 -8.47 -29.06
CA ASP A 144 10.52 -8.60 -30.28
C ASP A 144 9.76 -8.06 -31.49
N ASN A 145 9.68 -6.74 -31.61
CA ASN A 145 8.82 -6.05 -32.59
C ASN A 145 7.34 -6.45 -32.42
N ALA A 146 6.90 -6.63 -31.17
CA ALA A 146 5.52 -6.95 -30.85
C ALA A 146 4.59 -5.83 -31.31
N THR A 147 3.42 -6.21 -31.86
CA THR A 147 2.41 -5.24 -32.26
C THR A 147 1.75 -4.63 -31.02
N GLY A 148 1.74 -3.31 -30.94
CA GLY A 148 1.12 -2.55 -29.86
C GLY A 148 0.27 -1.40 -30.37
N TYR A 149 -0.64 -0.93 -29.52
CA TYR A 149 -1.59 0.14 -29.81
C TYR A 149 -1.44 1.25 -28.79
N LEU A 150 -1.22 2.48 -29.25
CA LEU A 150 -1.07 3.64 -28.36
C LEU A 150 -2.38 3.84 -27.56
N ILE A 151 -2.25 4.05 -26.25
CA ILE A 151 -3.36 4.42 -25.37
C ILE A 151 -3.15 5.83 -24.83
N GLY A 152 -4.16 6.68 -24.98
CA GLY A 152 -4.07 8.09 -24.65
C GLY A 152 -3.20 8.89 -25.64
N GLU A 153 -2.59 9.99 -25.16
CA GLU A 153 -1.78 10.88 -25.98
C GLU A 153 -0.31 10.46 -25.97
N PRO A 154 0.44 10.68 -27.09
CA PRO A 154 1.89 10.52 -27.15
C PRO A 154 2.59 11.29 -26.01
N ASN A 155 3.62 10.68 -25.41
CA ASN A 155 4.44 11.29 -24.35
C ASN A 155 3.69 11.65 -23.04
N LYS A 156 2.46 11.14 -22.86
CA LYS A 156 1.66 11.29 -21.63
C LYS A 156 1.33 9.94 -20.95
N GLY A 157 2.09 8.91 -21.29
CA GLY A 157 1.85 7.56 -20.80
C GLY A 157 1.92 7.41 -19.29
N LEU A 158 2.77 8.18 -18.60
CA LEU A 158 2.82 8.15 -17.14
C LEU A 158 1.53 8.66 -16.48
N LYS A 159 0.88 9.68 -17.04
CA LYS A 159 -0.41 10.18 -16.52
C LYS A 159 -1.47 9.06 -16.56
N ALA A 160 -1.55 8.35 -17.67
CA ALA A 160 -2.46 7.22 -17.81
C ALA A 160 -2.09 6.04 -16.90
N MET A 161 -0.79 5.75 -16.76
CA MET A 161 -0.29 4.69 -15.88
C MET A 161 -0.53 4.99 -14.38
N PHE A 162 -0.56 6.26 -13.96
CA PHE A 162 -0.88 6.61 -12.57
C PHE A 162 -2.30 6.19 -12.16
N THR A 163 -3.25 6.15 -13.08
CA THR A 163 -4.60 5.61 -12.82
C THR A 163 -4.52 4.13 -12.43
N PHE A 164 -3.70 3.34 -13.13
CA PHE A 164 -3.40 1.96 -12.77
C PHE A 164 -2.73 1.88 -11.38
N MET A 165 -1.66 2.64 -11.18
CA MET A 165 -0.84 2.59 -9.97
C MET A 165 -1.59 3.00 -8.70
N ASN A 166 -2.49 3.98 -8.76
CA ASN A 166 -3.27 4.40 -7.60
C ASN A 166 -4.21 3.28 -7.12
N THR A 167 -4.84 2.57 -8.05
CA THR A 167 -5.66 1.39 -7.75
C THR A 167 -4.79 0.29 -7.12
N ALA A 168 -3.64 -0.01 -7.71
CA ALA A 168 -2.71 -1.02 -7.23
C ALA A 168 -2.17 -0.72 -5.82
N ARG A 169 -1.86 0.55 -5.52
CA ARG A 169 -1.37 0.97 -4.19
C ARG A 169 -2.40 0.79 -3.08
N LEU A 170 -3.68 1.08 -3.36
CA LEU A 170 -4.76 0.80 -2.40
C LEU A 170 -4.90 -0.71 -2.18
N GLY A 171 -4.81 -1.50 -3.25
CA GLY A 171 -4.78 -2.96 -3.21
C GLY A 171 -3.61 -3.50 -2.37
N THR A 172 -2.41 -2.90 -2.50
CA THR A 172 -1.23 -3.29 -1.70
C THR A 172 -1.41 -2.94 -0.21
N GLY A 173 -2.07 -1.83 0.12
CA GLY A 173 -2.47 -1.53 1.50
C GLY A 173 -3.42 -2.59 2.06
N MET A 174 -4.36 -3.08 1.26
CA MET A 174 -5.27 -4.18 1.62
C MET A 174 -4.53 -5.53 1.76
N GLU A 175 -3.53 -5.78 0.94
CA GLU A 175 -2.64 -6.95 1.07
C GLU A 175 -1.91 -6.93 2.42
N GLY A 176 -1.39 -5.77 2.85
CA GLY A 176 -0.83 -5.59 4.19
C GLY A 176 -1.83 -5.96 5.29
N LEU A 177 -3.08 -5.48 5.20
CA LEU A 177 -4.15 -5.89 6.12
C LEU A 177 -4.39 -7.40 6.11
N ALA A 178 -4.44 -8.02 4.92
CA ALA A 178 -4.69 -9.45 4.80
C ALA A 178 -3.60 -10.29 5.51
N HIS A 179 -2.33 -9.92 5.39
CA HIS A 179 -1.24 -10.59 6.09
C HIS A 179 -1.30 -10.39 7.62
N MET A 180 -1.66 -9.17 8.09
CA MET A 180 -1.88 -8.92 9.54
C MET A 180 -2.98 -9.82 10.10
N GLU A 181 -4.12 -9.87 9.39
CA GLU A 181 -5.29 -10.64 9.78
C GLU A 181 -4.98 -12.13 9.77
N LEU A 182 -4.32 -12.63 8.73
CA LEU A 182 -3.93 -14.03 8.62
C LEU A 182 -2.96 -14.44 9.76
N ALA A 183 -1.99 -13.59 10.09
CA ALA A 183 -1.09 -13.82 11.21
C ALA A 183 -1.85 -13.90 12.54
N PHE A 184 -2.76 -12.97 12.79
CA PHE A 184 -3.56 -12.93 14.01
C PHE A 184 -4.51 -14.12 14.15
N GLN A 185 -5.27 -14.44 13.10
CA GLN A 185 -6.26 -15.53 13.14
C GLN A 185 -5.63 -16.90 13.35
N ASN A 186 -4.40 -17.12 12.85
CA ASN A 186 -3.66 -18.34 13.12
C ASN A 186 -3.02 -18.34 14.52
N SER A 187 -2.51 -17.21 14.98
CA SER A 187 -1.82 -17.10 16.26
C SER A 187 -2.75 -17.27 17.46
N LEU A 188 -3.96 -16.76 17.37
CA LEU A 188 -4.90 -16.76 18.50
C LEU A 188 -5.32 -18.17 18.94
N PRO A 189 -5.78 -19.08 18.07
CA PRO A 189 -6.08 -20.45 18.44
C PRO A 189 -4.87 -21.20 19.02
N TYR A 190 -3.72 -21.11 18.35
CA TYR A 190 -2.49 -21.72 18.84
C TYR A 190 -2.11 -21.26 20.24
N ALA A 191 -2.20 -19.96 20.53
CA ALA A 191 -1.90 -19.39 21.85
C ALA A 191 -2.86 -19.85 22.94
N LYS A 192 -4.12 -20.19 22.60
CA LYS A 192 -5.10 -20.75 23.53
C LYS A 192 -4.86 -22.22 23.83
N GLU A 193 -4.30 -22.97 22.90
CA GLU A 193 -4.12 -24.42 23.02
C GLU A 193 -2.73 -24.77 23.57
N ARG A 194 -1.68 -24.08 23.11
CA ARG A 194 -0.28 -24.34 23.48
C ARG A 194 -0.06 -24.01 24.95
N ARG A 195 0.48 -24.95 25.69
CA ARG A 195 0.76 -24.82 27.12
C ARG A 195 2.25 -24.78 27.38
N SER A 196 2.67 -23.85 28.25
CA SER A 196 4.06 -23.74 28.68
C SER A 196 4.16 -22.87 29.93
N MET A 197 4.87 -23.37 30.95
CA MET A 197 5.16 -22.65 32.20
C MET A 197 3.90 -22.26 33.00
N ARG A 198 4.10 -21.48 34.06
CA ARG A 198 3.06 -20.79 34.83
C ARG A 198 3.28 -19.28 34.72
N THR A 199 2.20 -18.48 34.76
CA THR A 199 2.34 -17.04 34.70
C THR A 199 2.96 -16.47 35.99
N LEU A 200 3.66 -15.34 35.89
CA LEU A 200 4.24 -14.65 37.04
C LEU A 200 3.19 -14.22 38.08
N SER A 201 1.95 -13.98 37.65
CA SER A 201 0.83 -13.61 38.53
C SER A 201 0.14 -14.84 39.17
N GLY A 202 0.73 -16.02 39.07
CA GLY A 202 0.19 -17.27 39.61
C GLY A 202 -0.53 -18.12 38.57
N THR A 203 -0.78 -19.40 38.93
CA THR A 203 -1.43 -20.38 38.09
C THR A 203 -2.80 -19.91 37.59
N LYS A 204 -3.03 -19.94 36.30
CA LYS A 204 -4.31 -19.57 35.67
C LYS A 204 -5.20 -20.79 35.42
N GLU A 205 -4.59 -21.92 35.09
CA GLU A 205 -5.28 -23.16 34.79
C GLU A 205 -4.78 -24.29 35.73
N PRO A 206 -5.28 -24.34 36.98
CA PRO A 206 -4.72 -25.26 38.02
C PRO A 206 -4.87 -26.73 37.67
N ASN A 207 -5.87 -27.10 36.87
CA ASN A 207 -6.17 -28.48 36.49
C ASN A 207 -5.32 -28.94 35.26
N GLN A 208 -4.44 -28.09 34.74
CA GLN A 208 -3.57 -28.40 33.61
C GLN A 208 -2.11 -28.45 34.05
N VAL A 209 -1.29 -29.19 33.29
CA VAL A 209 0.16 -29.31 33.58
C VAL A 209 0.92 -27.98 33.49
N ALA A 210 0.43 -27.05 32.66
CA ALA A 210 0.94 -25.69 32.48
C ALA A 210 -0.20 -24.75 32.04
N ASP A 211 0.01 -23.44 32.14
CA ASP A 211 -0.95 -22.47 31.64
C ASP A 211 -0.89 -22.39 30.09
N ALA A 212 -2.00 -22.04 29.44
CA ALA A 212 -1.98 -21.70 28.03
C ALA A 212 -1.11 -20.46 27.80
N ILE A 213 -0.34 -20.44 26.71
CA ILE A 213 0.63 -19.35 26.49
C ILE A 213 -0.02 -17.98 26.32
N ILE A 214 -1.31 -17.91 25.97
CA ILE A 214 -2.07 -16.67 25.89
C ILE A 214 -2.08 -15.88 27.22
N HIS A 215 -1.93 -16.56 28.35
CA HIS A 215 -1.89 -15.93 29.68
C HIS A 215 -0.56 -15.23 30.00
N HIS A 216 0.49 -15.48 29.21
CA HIS A 216 1.77 -14.78 29.39
C HIS A 216 1.74 -13.39 28.78
N ALA A 217 2.20 -12.39 29.52
CA ALA A 217 2.10 -10.98 29.15
C ALA A 217 2.75 -10.66 27.79
N ASP A 218 3.87 -11.30 27.44
CA ASP A 218 4.52 -11.07 26.15
C ASP A 218 3.72 -11.65 24.97
N VAL A 219 3.15 -12.85 25.14
CA VAL A 219 2.27 -13.44 24.12
C VAL A 219 1.00 -12.58 23.94
N ALA A 220 0.39 -12.15 25.06
CA ALA A 220 -0.77 -11.25 25.02
C ALA A 220 -0.43 -9.92 24.33
N ARG A 221 0.76 -9.34 24.58
CA ARG A 221 1.25 -8.13 23.88
C ARG A 221 1.34 -8.35 22.38
N MET A 222 1.92 -9.46 21.92
CA MET A 222 2.04 -9.78 20.50
C MET A 222 0.67 -9.97 19.83
N LEU A 223 -0.26 -10.65 20.48
CA LEU A 223 -1.65 -10.84 19.99
C LEU A 223 -2.41 -9.51 19.94
N LEU A 224 -2.32 -8.68 20.98
CA LEU A 224 -2.95 -7.37 21.02
C LEU A 224 -2.35 -6.42 19.97
N THR A 225 -1.06 -6.50 19.69
CA THR A 225 -0.42 -5.73 18.61
C THR A 225 -0.99 -6.11 17.25
N GLN A 226 -1.06 -7.40 16.95
CA GLN A 226 -1.65 -7.89 15.69
C GLN A 226 -3.12 -7.48 15.58
N LYS A 227 -3.92 -7.64 16.64
CA LYS A 227 -5.33 -7.24 16.68
C LYS A 227 -5.49 -5.74 16.47
N ALA A 228 -4.72 -4.92 17.15
CA ALA A 228 -4.82 -3.47 17.06
C ALA A 228 -4.43 -2.97 15.65
N PHE A 229 -3.42 -3.55 15.05
CA PHE A 229 -3.01 -3.17 13.71
C PHE A 229 -3.98 -3.66 12.63
N SER A 230 -4.44 -4.91 12.68
CA SER A 230 -5.37 -5.42 11.66
C SER A 230 -6.73 -4.70 11.69
N GLU A 231 -7.31 -4.48 12.87
CA GLU A 231 -8.59 -3.77 12.98
C GLU A 231 -8.46 -2.27 12.66
N GLY A 232 -7.38 -1.63 13.09
CA GLY A 232 -7.08 -0.23 12.74
C GLY A 232 -6.87 -0.06 11.24
N ALA A 233 -6.08 -0.93 10.61
CA ALA A 233 -5.84 -0.95 9.17
C ALA A 233 -7.14 -1.12 8.37
N ARG A 234 -8.02 -2.04 8.80
CA ARG A 234 -9.34 -2.25 8.18
C ARG A 234 -10.18 -0.99 8.20
N SER A 235 -10.22 -0.29 9.34
CA SER A 235 -10.93 0.99 9.46
C SER A 235 -10.33 2.06 8.54
N MET A 236 -9.00 2.15 8.44
CA MET A 236 -8.31 3.09 7.54
C MET A 236 -8.62 2.81 6.07
N ILE A 237 -8.56 1.56 5.63
CA ILE A 237 -8.81 1.15 4.25
C ILE A 237 -10.27 1.44 3.86
N TYR A 238 -11.24 1.05 4.69
CA TYR A 238 -12.67 1.32 4.41
C TYR A 238 -12.97 2.83 4.37
N HIS A 239 -12.27 3.62 5.18
CA HIS A 239 -12.40 5.07 5.10
C HIS A 239 -11.87 5.62 3.77
N ALA A 240 -10.72 5.15 3.31
CA ALA A 240 -10.15 5.55 2.02
C ALA A 240 -10.99 5.05 0.83
N SER A 241 -11.56 3.84 0.92
CA SER A 241 -12.47 3.31 -0.12
C SER A 241 -13.69 4.22 -0.32
N ARG A 242 -14.21 4.83 0.76
CA ARG A 242 -15.29 5.83 0.63
C ARG A 242 -14.84 7.08 -0.12
N TYR A 243 -13.57 7.48 -0.05
CA TYR A 243 -13.07 8.58 -0.90
C TYR A 243 -13.02 8.17 -2.37
N ALA A 244 -12.60 6.92 -2.65
CA ALA A 244 -12.62 6.38 -4.00
C ALA A 244 -14.05 6.30 -4.56
N ASP A 245 -15.03 5.80 -3.78
CA ASP A 245 -16.45 5.75 -4.19
C ASP A 245 -16.98 7.14 -4.54
N LYS A 246 -16.68 8.15 -3.70
CA LYS A 246 -17.09 9.54 -3.95
C LYS A 246 -16.42 10.16 -5.17
N MET A 247 -15.16 9.83 -5.41
CA MET A 247 -14.43 10.23 -6.60
C MET A 247 -15.06 9.64 -7.87
N PHE A 248 -15.40 8.34 -7.84
CA PHE A 248 -16.08 7.69 -8.97
C PHE A 248 -17.49 8.22 -9.19
N GLU A 249 -18.27 8.46 -8.13
CA GLU A 249 -19.59 9.09 -8.21
C GLU A 249 -19.51 10.46 -8.90
N ALA A 250 -18.57 11.31 -8.48
CA ALA A 250 -18.36 12.63 -9.09
C ALA A 250 -17.95 12.52 -10.57
N ALA A 251 -17.07 11.56 -10.91
CA ALA A 251 -16.69 11.31 -12.32
C ALA A 251 -17.89 10.90 -13.18
N MET A 252 -18.76 10.03 -12.66
CA MET A 252 -19.97 9.59 -13.38
C MET A 252 -20.97 10.72 -13.59
N LEU A 253 -21.03 11.69 -12.66
CA LEU A 253 -21.91 12.86 -12.74
C LEU A 253 -21.30 14.02 -13.53
N GLY A 254 -20.02 13.91 -13.95
CA GLY A 254 -19.30 14.99 -14.62
C GLY A 254 -18.98 16.19 -13.73
N ASP A 255 -18.92 15.98 -12.41
CA ASP A 255 -18.58 17.03 -11.43
C ASP A 255 -17.05 17.02 -11.16
N ASP A 256 -16.34 17.79 -11.99
CA ASP A 256 -14.89 17.91 -11.91
C ASP A 256 -14.42 18.48 -10.55
N ALA A 257 -15.17 19.37 -9.93
CA ALA A 257 -14.79 20.00 -8.65
C ALA A 257 -14.85 18.99 -7.49
N GLU A 258 -15.93 18.21 -7.39
CA GLU A 258 -16.04 17.14 -6.40
C GLU A 258 -15.05 16.01 -6.71
N PHE A 259 -14.82 15.66 -7.99
CA PHE A 259 -13.80 14.68 -8.38
C PHE A 259 -12.42 15.06 -7.83
N HIS A 260 -11.94 16.26 -8.12
CA HIS A 260 -10.62 16.71 -7.65
C HIS A 260 -10.53 16.79 -6.13
N LYS A 261 -11.58 17.20 -5.46
CA LYS A 261 -11.63 17.23 -3.99
C LYS A 261 -11.44 15.85 -3.36
N TRP A 262 -12.04 14.81 -3.93
CA TRP A 262 -11.92 13.45 -3.41
C TRP A 262 -10.61 12.78 -3.85
N ASP A 263 -10.13 13.07 -5.06
CA ASP A 263 -8.82 12.64 -5.55
C ASP A 263 -7.68 13.18 -4.68
N ASP A 264 -7.71 14.45 -4.29
CA ASP A 264 -6.73 15.05 -3.38
C ASP A 264 -6.71 14.35 -2.01
N LYS A 265 -7.89 14.07 -1.44
CA LYS A 265 -8.00 13.35 -0.16
C LYS A 265 -7.49 11.92 -0.26
N LEU A 266 -7.88 11.21 -1.29
CA LEU A 266 -7.40 9.84 -1.55
C LEU A 266 -5.90 9.85 -1.81
N GLY A 267 -5.42 10.82 -2.60
CA GLY A 267 -4.01 11.01 -2.91
C GLY A 267 -3.12 11.24 -1.69
N PHE A 268 -3.61 11.95 -0.67
CA PHE A 268 -2.92 12.12 0.61
C PHE A 268 -2.86 10.80 1.41
N TYR A 269 -3.95 10.02 1.38
CA TYR A 269 -4.08 8.79 2.15
C TYR A 269 -3.29 7.61 1.56
N THR A 270 -3.24 7.52 0.24
CA THR A 270 -2.69 6.35 -0.49
C THR A 270 -1.25 6.01 -0.11
N PRO A 271 -0.28 6.95 -0.05
CA PRO A 271 1.08 6.64 0.37
C PRO A 271 1.16 6.09 1.79
N ILE A 272 0.31 6.62 2.70
CA ILE A 272 0.25 6.17 4.09
C ILE A 272 -0.30 4.75 4.16
N LEU A 273 -1.41 4.46 3.48
CA LEU A 273 -1.97 3.11 3.46
C LEU A 273 -0.96 2.10 2.93
N LYS A 274 -0.33 2.40 1.79
CA LYS A 274 0.63 1.48 1.19
C LYS A 274 1.88 1.33 2.06
N GLY A 275 2.55 2.43 2.42
CA GLY A 275 3.82 2.37 3.13
C GLY A 275 3.66 1.85 4.57
N PHE A 276 2.82 2.50 5.37
CA PHE A 276 2.65 2.17 6.77
C PHE A 276 2.03 0.79 7.00
N LEU A 277 0.94 0.43 6.30
CA LEU A 277 0.27 -0.85 6.55
C LEU A 277 1.11 -2.05 6.11
N THR A 278 1.91 -1.92 5.07
CA THR A 278 2.80 -3.00 4.63
C THR A 278 3.96 -3.22 5.60
N GLU A 279 4.53 -2.17 6.19
CA GLU A 279 5.53 -2.31 7.27
C GLU A 279 4.92 -2.98 8.50
N LEU A 280 3.72 -2.59 8.93
CA LEU A 280 3.03 -3.24 10.04
C LEU A 280 2.70 -4.70 9.76
N SER A 281 2.48 -5.07 8.50
CA SER A 281 2.20 -6.46 8.12
C SER A 281 3.40 -7.38 8.39
N ILE A 282 4.60 -6.90 8.16
CA ILE A 282 5.85 -7.62 8.46
C ILE A 282 5.99 -7.80 9.98
N GLU A 283 5.71 -6.77 10.78
CA GLU A 283 5.73 -6.87 12.24
C GLU A 283 4.71 -7.91 12.75
N CYS A 284 3.50 -7.89 12.21
CA CYS A 284 2.47 -8.86 12.59
C CYS A 284 2.85 -10.30 12.19
N ALA A 285 3.38 -10.50 10.99
CA ALA A 285 3.86 -11.81 10.54
C ALA A 285 5.00 -12.34 11.43
N LYS A 286 5.95 -11.47 11.80
CA LYS A 286 7.01 -11.79 12.76
C LYS A 286 6.44 -12.20 14.12
N HIS A 287 5.44 -11.47 14.64
CA HIS A 287 4.77 -11.83 15.90
C HIS A 287 4.03 -13.17 15.79
N GLY A 288 3.38 -13.44 14.67
CA GLY A 288 2.73 -14.72 14.40
C GLY A 288 3.72 -15.88 14.51
N MET A 289 4.86 -15.80 13.80
CA MET A 289 5.93 -16.79 13.89
C MET A 289 6.45 -16.95 15.33
N GLN A 290 6.65 -15.84 16.05
CA GLN A 290 7.18 -15.83 17.41
C GLN A 290 6.25 -16.56 18.39
N ILE A 291 4.94 -16.36 18.28
CA ILE A 291 3.92 -17.03 19.11
C ILE A 291 3.96 -18.54 18.92
N TYR A 292 4.20 -19.01 17.69
CA TYR A 292 4.34 -20.43 17.37
C TYR A 292 5.67 -21.04 17.84
N GLY A 293 6.67 -20.21 18.20
CA GLY A 293 8.01 -20.69 18.56
C GLY A 293 8.65 -21.48 17.43
N GLY A 294 9.27 -22.63 17.71
CA GLY A 294 9.90 -23.49 16.69
C GLY A 294 8.92 -23.93 15.59
N HIS A 295 7.66 -24.18 15.92
CA HIS A 295 6.62 -24.49 14.92
C HIS A 295 6.41 -23.37 13.92
N GLY A 296 6.58 -22.09 14.31
CA GLY A 296 6.44 -20.95 13.40
C GLY A 296 7.53 -20.87 12.35
N TYR A 297 8.64 -21.55 12.54
CA TYR A 297 9.80 -21.51 11.63
C TYR A 297 9.81 -22.64 10.59
N ILE A 298 9.04 -23.70 10.80
CA ILE A 298 8.94 -24.84 9.89
C ILE A 298 7.75 -24.71 8.95
N LYS A 299 7.88 -25.26 7.74
CA LYS A 299 6.90 -25.07 6.63
C LYS A 299 5.53 -25.66 6.92
N GLU A 300 5.48 -26.74 7.68
CA GLU A 300 4.26 -27.49 7.99
C GLU A 300 3.17 -26.65 8.67
N TRP A 301 3.56 -25.58 9.37
CA TRP A 301 2.64 -24.68 10.06
C TRP A 301 2.27 -23.43 9.28
N GLY A 302 2.94 -23.14 8.15
CA GLY A 302 2.62 -22.05 7.24
C GLY A 302 2.91 -20.62 7.75
N MET A 303 3.30 -20.44 9.01
CA MET A 303 3.56 -19.09 9.56
C MET A 303 4.76 -18.41 8.92
N GLU A 304 5.80 -19.18 8.57
CA GLU A 304 6.98 -18.68 7.87
C GLU A 304 6.63 -18.15 6.47
N GLN A 305 5.63 -18.77 5.81
CA GLN A 305 5.16 -18.33 4.49
C GLN A 305 4.51 -16.94 4.57
N ILE A 306 3.71 -16.68 5.61
CA ILE A 306 3.08 -15.35 5.80
C ILE A 306 4.18 -14.28 5.87
N ALA A 307 5.28 -14.53 6.58
CA ALA A 307 6.39 -13.59 6.68
C ALA A 307 7.12 -13.40 5.35
N ARG A 308 7.31 -14.47 4.55
CA ARG A 308 7.93 -14.39 3.23
C ARG A 308 7.04 -13.65 2.23
N ASP A 309 5.76 -13.92 2.24
CA ASP A 309 4.80 -13.32 1.32
C ASP A 309 4.55 -11.83 1.65
N ALA A 310 4.49 -11.46 2.94
CA ALA A 310 4.33 -10.06 3.36
C ALA A 310 5.51 -9.16 2.92
N ARG A 311 6.74 -9.70 2.85
CA ARG A 311 7.95 -8.89 2.62
C ARG A 311 7.95 -8.13 1.29
N ILE A 312 7.37 -8.69 0.23
CA ILE A 312 7.36 -8.05 -1.09
C ILE A 312 6.54 -6.76 -1.09
N SER A 313 5.51 -6.68 -0.26
CA SER A 313 4.56 -5.55 -0.26
C SER A 313 5.21 -4.20 0.09
N THR A 314 6.36 -4.18 0.77
CA THR A 314 7.12 -2.96 1.05
C THR A 314 8.07 -2.56 -0.10
N LEU A 315 8.29 -3.45 -1.07
CA LEU A 315 9.25 -3.26 -2.16
C LEU A 315 8.57 -2.81 -3.45
N TYR A 316 7.54 -3.52 -3.91
CA TYR A 316 6.88 -3.21 -5.18
C TYR A 316 5.82 -2.10 -5.05
N GLU A 317 5.27 -1.63 -6.16
CA GLU A 317 4.32 -0.51 -6.25
C GLU A 317 4.86 0.79 -5.61
N GLY A 318 6.18 0.94 -5.64
CA GLY A 318 6.94 1.97 -4.94
C GLY A 318 7.34 1.53 -3.53
N THR A 319 8.63 1.53 -3.25
CA THR A 319 9.15 1.16 -1.92
C THR A 319 8.58 2.05 -0.82
N THR A 320 8.72 1.64 0.45
CA THR A 320 8.31 2.46 1.60
C THR A 320 8.90 3.87 1.51
N GLY A 321 10.20 4.01 1.19
CA GLY A 321 10.84 5.31 1.01
C GLY A 321 10.27 6.13 -0.15
N VAL A 322 9.86 5.49 -1.26
CA VAL A 322 9.17 6.19 -2.38
C VAL A 322 7.80 6.70 -1.94
N GLN A 323 7.04 5.92 -1.17
CA GLN A 323 5.75 6.37 -0.61
C GLN A 323 5.96 7.52 0.39
N ALA A 324 6.98 7.43 1.21
CA ALA A 324 7.34 8.44 2.19
C ALA A 324 7.69 9.78 1.51
N LEU A 325 8.53 9.74 0.50
CA LEU A 325 8.91 10.92 -0.28
C LEU A 325 7.73 11.47 -1.10
N ASP A 326 6.86 10.60 -1.62
CA ASP A 326 5.62 11.01 -2.28
C ASP A 326 4.68 11.75 -1.32
N LEU A 327 4.51 11.23 -0.10
CA LEU A 327 3.70 11.87 0.93
C LEU A 327 4.25 13.24 1.31
N LEU A 328 5.47 13.27 1.87
CA LEU A 328 6.05 14.50 2.41
C LEU A 328 6.42 15.47 1.28
N GLY A 329 7.30 15.05 0.36
CA GLY A 329 7.87 15.93 -0.66
C GLY A 329 6.80 16.42 -1.64
N ARG A 330 6.08 15.50 -2.29
CA ARG A 330 5.15 15.84 -3.36
C ARG A 330 3.79 16.33 -2.84
N LYS A 331 3.10 15.53 -2.03
CA LYS A 331 1.71 15.83 -1.62
C LYS A 331 1.63 16.95 -0.60
N VAL A 332 2.44 16.87 0.46
CA VAL A 332 2.36 17.84 1.55
C VAL A 332 3.10 19.15 1.20
N LEU A 333 4.38 19.07 0.80
CA LEU A 333 5.18 20.28 0.63
C LEU A 333 4.98 20.97 -0.74
N ILE A 334 5.04 20.22 -1.85
CA ILE A 334 4.99 20.82 -3.20
C ILE A 334 3.55 21.13 -3.62
N GLN A 335 2.67 20.14 -3.65
CA GLN A 335 1.32 20.30 -4.20
C GLN A 335 0.44 21.16 -3.31
N SER A 336 0.38 20.87 -2.00
CA SER A 336 -0.55 21.55 -1.10
C SER A 336 0.08 22.65 -0.25
N LYS A 337 1.41 22.78 -0.22
CA LYS A 337 2.12 23.73 0.67
C LYS A 337 1.70 23.59 2.14
N GLY A 338 1.48 22.36 2.59
CA GLY A 338 1.03 22.02 3.93
C GLY A 338 -0.48 22.06 4.15
N LYS A 339 -1.27 22.59 3.22
CA LYS A 339 -2.71 22.78 3.40
C LYS A 339 -3.45 21.46 3.61
N VAL A 340 -3.13 20.41 2.85
CA VAL A 340 -3.80 19.10 2.97
C VAL A 340 -3.68 18.54 4.39
N LEU A 341 -2.53 18.70 5.04
CA LEU A 341 -2.33 18.28 6.41
C LEU A 341 -3.10 19.15 7.39
N LEU A 342 -3.02 20.48 7.25
CA LEU A 342 -3.75 21.42 8.13
C LEU A 342 -5.25 21.14 8.10
N ASP A 343 -5.83 20.95 6.91
CA ASP A 343 -7.25 20.63 6.75
C ASP A 343 -7.58 19.25 7.39
N TYR A 344 -6.69 18.26 7.25
CA TYR A 344 -6.88 16.94 7.81
C TYR A 344 -6.82 16.95 9.34
N THR A 345 -5.79 17.57 9.93
CA THR A 345 -5.64 17.68 11.39
C THR A 345 -6.72 18.57 12.02
N ALA A 346 -7.17 19.63 11.33
CA ALA A 346 -8.29 20.46 11.78
C ALA A 346 -9.58 19.63 11.89
N ASN A 347 -9.83 18.72 10.93
CA ASN A 347 -10.99 17.81 11.00
C ASN A 347 -10.90 16.84 12.18
N ILE A 348 -9.70 16.31 12.48
CA ILE A 348 -9.49 15.46 13.67
C ILE A 348 -9.72 16.28 14.94
N MET A 349 -9.14 17.48 15.06
CA MET A 349 -9.27 18.33 16.26
C MET A 349 -10.71 18.79 16.47
N LYS A 350 -11.45 19.09 15.38
CA LYS A 350 -12.89 19.38 15.46
C LYS A 350 -13.64 18.19 16.06
N TRP A 351 -13.40 16.98 15.54
CA TRP A 351 -14.02 15.77 16.07
C TRP A 351 -13.62 15.56 17.55
N CYS A 352 -12.36 15.78 17.94
CA CYS A 352 -11.90 15.68 19.32
C CYS A 352 -12.66 16.65 20.25
N SER A 353 -12.97 17.87 19.78
CA SER A 353 -13.69 18.87 20.58
C SER A 353 -15.12 18.42 20.93
N GLU A 354 -15.76 17.61 20.11
CA GLU A 354 -17.10 17.06 20.36
C GLU A 354 -17.12 16.10 21.55
N TYR A 355 -15.98 15.46 21.84
CA TYR A 355 -15.81 14.49 22.92
C TYR A 355 -14.97 15.00 24.10
N ALA A 356 -14.57 16.26 24.12
CA ALA A 356 -13.65 16.82 25.12
C ALA A 356 -14.16 16.71 26.57
N LEU A 357 -15.49 16.72 26.76
CA LEU A 357 -16.15 16.60 28.07
C LEU A 357 -16.57 15.17 28.42
N ASP A 358 -16.46 14.24 27.48
CA ASP A 358 -16.79 12.84 27.74
C ASP A 358 -15.67 12.17 28.53
N LYS A 359 -16.00 11.67 29.72
CA LYS A 359 -15.01 11.06 30.62
C LYS A 359 -14.33 9.82 30.03
N GLY A 360 -15.06 9.00 29.28
CA GLY A 360 -14.52 7.80 28.64
C GLY A 360 -13.59 8.11 27.50
N MET A 361 -13.88 9.19 26.74
CA MET A 361 -13.14 9.58 25.55
C MET A 361 -11.96 10.53 25.83
N ARG A 362 -11.93 11.20 26.99
CA ARG A 362 -11.00 12.27 27.31
C ARG A 362 -9.53 11.91 27.04
N LYS A 363 -9.10 10.70 27.43
CA LYS A 363 -7.71 10.25 27.21
C LYS A 363 -7.36 10.13 25.73
N PHE A 364 -8.28 9.63 24.89
CA PHE A 364 -8.06 9.45 23.47
C PHE A 364 -7.98 10.81 22.75
N VAL A 365 -8.93 11.70 23.03
CA VAL A 365 -8.98 13.02 22.35
C VAL A 365 -7.85 13.94 22.77
N TRP A 366 -7.38 13.86 24.02
CA TRP A 366 -6.25 14.62 24.51
C TRP A 366 -4.95 14.26 23.77
N GLU A 367 -4.63 12.96 23.70
CA GLU A 367 -3.44 12.49 23.01
C GLU A 367 -3.51 12.80 21.50
N LEU A 368 -4.66 12.59 20.84
CA LEU A 368 -4.82 12.93 19.43
C LEU A 368 -4.60 14.41 19.16
N THR A 369 -5.14 15.29 20.01
CA THR A 369 -4.94 16.74 19.87
C THR A 369 -3.46 17.11 19.96
N LYS A 370 -2.75 16.52 20.92
CA LYS A 370 -1.30 16.70 21.10
C LYS A 370 -0.53 16.26 19.84
N TYR A 371 -0.75 15.03 19.36
CA TYR A 371 -0.05 14.52 18.18
C TYR A 371 -0.42 15.27 16.89
N CYS A 372 -1.65 15.75 16.73
CA CYS A 372 -2.03 16.60 15.59
C CYS A 372 -1.32 17.97 15.62
N ALA A 373 -1.21 18.59 16.78
CA ALA A 373 -0.50 19.85 16.94
C ALA A 373 1.01 19.69 16.68
N GLU A 374 1.60 18.60 17.19
CA GLU A 374 2.99 18.23 16.93
C GLU A 374 3.23 17.99 15.43
N TRP A 375 2.37 17.23 14.75
CA TRP A 375 2.48 16.95 13.33
C TRP A 375 2.51 18.21 12.47
N ASN A 376 1.62 19.18 12.76
CA ASN A 376 1.63 20.49 12.10
C ASN A 376 2.92 21.26 12.34
N THR A 377 3.46 21.21 13.58
CA THR A 377 4.70 21.84 13.96
C THR A 377 5.90 21.24 13.22
N LEU A 378 5.99 19.90 13.20
CA LEU A 378 7.04 19.16 12.50
C LEU A 378 7.04 19.49 11.00
N THR A 379 5.85 19.44 10.37
CA THR A 379 5.70 19.78 8.94
C THR A 379 6.16 21.21 8.66
N THR A 380 5.80 22.16 9.50
CA THR A 380 6.23 23.55 9.36
C THR A 380 7.74 23.70 9.50
N ARG A 381 8.35 23.01 10.46
CA ARG A 381 9.82 23.02 10.64
C ARG A 381 10.53 22.44 9.44
N ILE A 382 10.10 21.27 8.92
CA ILE A 382 10.68 20.66 7.72
C ILE A 382 10.54 21.61 6.52
N MET A 383 9.36 22.21 6.32
CA MET A 383 9.12 23.17 5.25
C MET A 383 10.07 24.38 5.31
N LEU A 384 10.34 24.92 6.50
CA LEU A 384 11.25 26.03 6.70
C LEU A 384 12.72 25.63 6.46
N THR A 385 13.12 24.46 7.02
CA THR A 385 14.48 23.93 6.82
C THR A 385 14.75 23.62 5.36
N ALA A 386 13.79 23.06 4.62
CA ALA A 386 13.91 22.70 3.21
C ALA A 386 14.19 23.90 2.26
N ARG A 387 14.01 25.14 2.74
CA ARG A 387 14.41 26.34 1.99
C ARG A 387 15.93 26.50 1.89
N LYS A 388 16.68 25.97 2.84
CA LYS A 388 18.15 26.06 2.94
C LYS A 388 18.79 24.71 2.65
N ASP A 389 18.18 23.65 3.11
CA ASP A 389 18.63 22.28 2.98
C ASP A 389 17.47 21.41 2.46
N ARG A 390 17.53 21.05 1.16
CA ARG A 390 16.51 20.22 0.51
C ARG A 390 16.58 18.76 0.93
N GLU A 391 17.74 18.27 1.34
CA GLU A 391 17.93 16.87 1.73
C GLU A 391 17.15 16.52 3.00
N ILE A 392 16.80 17.51 3.84
CA ILE A 392 15.94 17.28 5.02
C ILE A 392 14.59 16.63 4.64
N VAL A 393 14.07 16.88 3.44
CA VAL A 393 12.82 16.29 2.97
C VAL A 393 12.98 14.78 2.78
N SER A 394 14.09 14.36 2.20
CA SER A 394 14.42 12.95 2.00
C SER A 394 14.75 12.27 3.33
N ALA A 395 15.59 12.92 4.15
CA ALA A 395 16.02 12.39 5.45
C ALA A 395 14.85 12.19 6.44
N ALA A 396 13.86 13.11 6.43
CA ALA A 396 12.70 13.04 7.31
C ALA A 396 11.55 12.16 6.80
N SER A 397 11.56 11.77 5.51
CA SER A 397 10.35 11.27 4.86
C SER A 397 9.83 9.96 5.45
N ASP A 398 10.70 9.00 5.77
CA ASP A 398 10.30 7.70 6.30
C ASP A 398 9.66 7.85 7.69
N ASP A 399 10.33 8.58 8.59
CA ASP A 399 9.80 8.89 9.92
C ASP A 399 8.47 9.66 9.83
N TYR A 400 8.35 10.58 8.87
CA TYR A 400 7.12 11.32 8.62
C TYR A 400 5.97 10.41 8.18
N LEU A 401 6.24 9.44 7.33
CA LEU A 401 5.25 8.44 6.90
C LEU A 401 4.76 7.61 8.08
N MET A 402 5.70 7.08 8.89
CA MET A 402 5.38 6.23 10.03
C MET A 402 4.62 7.03 11.10
N TYR A 403 5.07 8.24 11.43
CA TYR A 403 4.36 9.16 12.33
C TYR A 403 2.92 9.38 11.88
N SER A 404 2.75 9.74 10.60
CA SER A 404 1.42 9.97 10.00
C SER A 404 0.51 8.76 10.14
N GLY A 405 1.05 7.57 9.87
CA GLY A 405 0.33 6.32 9.98
C GLY A 405 -0.16 6.03 11.40
N TYR A 406 0.72 6.19 12.41
CA TYR A 406 0.34 6.00 13.82
C TYR A 406 -0.73 7.00 14.27
N VAL A 407 -0.61 8.27 13.92
CA VAL A 407 -1.61 9.30 14.32
C VAL A 407 -2.96 9.04 13.67
N ILE A 408 -2.99 8.72 12.38
CA ILE A 408 -4.22 8.41 11.66
C ILE A 408 -4.88 7.16 12.22
N MET A 409 -4.14 6.09 12.46
CA MET A 409 -4.68 4.87 13.06
C MET A 409 -5.21 5.14 14.47
N GLY A 410 -4.55 6.00 15.25
CA GLY A 410 -5.04 6.49 16.54
C GLY A 410 -6.41 7.16 16.43
N TYR A 411 -6.60 8.02 15.42
CA TYR A 411 -7.91 8.63 15.15
C TYR A 411 -8.97 7.58 14.83
N HIS A 412 -8.65 6.57 14.05
CA HIS A 412 -9.59 5.47 13.77
C HIS A 412 -9.94 4.69 15.03
N TRP A 413 -8.97 4.39 15.89
CA TRP A 413 -9.22 3.71 17.15
C TRP A 413 -10.07 4.55 18.12
N ALA A 414 -9.83 5.86 18.22
CA ALA A 414 -10.66 6.74 19.03
C ALA A 414 -12.12 6.76 18.55
N ARG A 415 -12.34 6.77 17.23
CA ARG A 415 -13.70 6.68 16.65
C ARG A 415 -14.37 5.35 16.95
N MET A 416 -13.66 4.24 16.83
CA MET A 416 -14.19 2.91 17.18
C MET A 416 -14.52 2.83 18.67
N ALA A 417 -13.69 3.40 19.55
CA ALA A 417 -13.98 3.47 20.98
C ALA A 417 -15.22 4.32 21.29
N ALA A 418 -15.38 5.48 20.60
CA ALA A 418 -16.57 6.32 20.78
C ALA A 418 -17.86 5.56 20.42
N VAL A 419 -17.85 4.84 19.29
CA VAL A 419 -18.99 3.98 18.91
C VAL A 419 -19.21 2.88 19.94
N ALA A 420 -18.17 2.23 20.44
CA ALA A 420 -18.30 1.17 21.44
C ALA A 420 -18.90 1.69 22.76
N TYR A 421 -18.46 2.86 23.23
CA TYR A 421 -19.06 3.50 24.41
C TYR A 421 -20.55 3.85 24.21
N ASP A 422 -20.91 4.39 23.03
CA ASP A 422 -22.30 4.68 22.68
C ASP A 422 -23.16 3.39 22.72
N LYS A 423 -22.67 2.32 22.09
CA LYS A 423 -23.40 1.04 22.00
C LYS A 423 -23.53 0.33 23.34
N LEU A 424 -22.55 0.44 24.20
CA LEU A 424 -22.66 -0.05 25.59
C LEU A 424 -23.74 0.68 26.39
N LYS A 425 -23.96 1.97 26.11
CA LYS A 425 -24.94 2.80 26.80
C LYS A 425 -26.35 2.68 26.21
N ASN A 426 -26.46 2.69 24.88
CA ASN A 426 -27.71 2.84 24.15
C ASN A 426 -28.18 1.54 23.46
N GLY A 427 -27.39 0.46 23.59
CA GLY A 427 -27.64 -0.80 22.90
C GLY A 427 -26.99 -0.86 21.51
N GLY A 428 -26.62 -2.04 21.08
CA GLY A 428 -25.98 -2.31 19.78
C GLY A 428 -26.33 -3.71 19.27
N SER A 429 -25.89 -4.05 18.05
CA SER A 429 -26.10 -5.34 17.41
C SER A 429 -25.21 -6.46 17.97
N GLU A 430 -24.08 -6.06 18.56
CA GLU A 430 -23.06 -6.99 19.05
C GLU A 430 -23.18 -7.20 20.58
N THR A 431 -22.43 -8.17 21.11
CA THR A 431 -22.41 -8.45 22.54
C THR A 431 -21.70 -7.36 23.34
N LYS A 432 -21.98 -7.29 24.64
CA LYS A 432 -21.29 -6.38 25.54
C LYS A 432 -19.78 -6.59 25.53
N GLU A 433 -19.35 -7.84 25.56
CA GLU A 433 -17.93 -8.24 25.54
C GLU A 433 -17.21 -7.76 24.28
N PHE A 434 -17.91 -7.77 23.13
CA PHE A 434 -17.36 -7.23 21.88
C PHE A 434 -17.03 -5.74 22.01
N TYR A 435 -17.96 -4.94 22.51
CA TYR A 435 -17.72 -3.49 22.66
C TYR A 435 -16.66 -3.18 23.73
N GLU A 436 -16.66 -3.91 24.85
CA GLU A 436 -15.61 -3.77 25.86
C GLU A 436 -14.24 -4.15 25.32
N ALA A 437 -14.15 -5.19 24.48
CA ALA A 437 -12.90 -5.57 23.83
C ALA A 437 -12.41 -4.50 22.86
N LYS A 438 -13.30 -3.80 22.13
CA LYS A 438 -12.92 -2.67 21.27
C LYS A 438 -12.30 -1.52 22.08
N ILE A 439 -12.91 -1.17 23.21
CA ILE A 439 -12.38 -0.11 24.09
C ILE A 439 -11.01 -0.51 24.66
N LYS A 440 -10.85 -1.74 25.15
CA LYS A 440 -9.56 -2.24 25.67
C LYS A 440 -8.48 -2.28 24.58
N THR A 441 -8.84 -2.63 23.36
CA THR A 441 -7.87 -2.61 22.23
C THR A 441 -7.48 -1.18 21.88
N ALA A 442 -8.42 -0.23 21.91
CA ALA A 442 -8.10 1.19 21.73
C ALA A 442 -7.17 1.71 22.85
N GLU A 443 -7.44 1.34 24.12
CA GLU A 443 -6.55 1.68 25.24
C GLU A 443 -5.15 1.12 25.03
N PHE A 444 -5.03 -0.16 24.63
CA PHE A 444 -3.74 -0.75 24.32
C PHE A 444 -3.04 -0.01 23.18
N TYR A 445 -3.76 0.38 22.13
CA TYR A 445 -3.19 1.15 21.03
C TYR A 445 -2.61 2.48 21.51
N PHE A 446 -3.36 3.24 22.29
CA PHE A 446 -2.94 4.55 22.79
C PHE A 446 -1.79 4.47 23.78
N GLU A 447 -1.74 3.43 24.62
CA GLU A 447 -0.71 3.30 25.66
C GLU A 447 0.58 2.61 25.19
N LYS A 448 0.50 1.73 24.16
CA LYS A 448 1.62 0.89 23.74
C LYS A 448 2.10 1.08 22.32
N LEU A 449 1.21 1.53 21.41
CA LEU A 449 1.53 1.59 19.98
C LEU A 449 1.63 3.04 19.49
N LEU A 450 0.67 3.90 19.82
CA LEU A 450 0.73 5.32 19.45
C LEU A 450 1.99 6.04 19.94
N PRO A 451 2.52 5.78 21.17
CA PRO A 451 3.76 6.41 21.63
C PRO A 451 5.00 6.13 20.76
N ARG A 452 4.97 5.14 19.87
CA ARG A 452 6.05 4.91 18.89
C ARG A 452 6.23 6.12 17.95
N ALA A 453 5.16 6.88 17.71
CA ALA A 453 5.21 8.12 16.93
C ALA A 453 6.19 9.16 17.55
N SER A 454 6.39 9.16 18.87
CA SER A 454 7.34 10.08 19.52
C SER A 454 8.80 9.79 19.12
N GLY A 455 9.18 8.51 18.96
CA GLY A 455 10.50 8.17 18.44
C GLY A 455 10.72 8.68 17.01
N HIS A 456 9.70 8.56 16.17
CA HIS A 456 9.75 9.12 14.82
C HIS A 456 9.79 10.65 14.81
N SER A 457 9.08 11.35 15.73
CA SER A 457 9.11 12.79 15.78
C SER A 457 10.47 13.34 16.21
N GLU A 458 11.19 12.61 17.07
CA GLU A 458 12.54 12.96 17.49
C GLU A 458 13.57 12.78 16.38
N SER A 459 13.55 11.62 15.68
CA SER A 459 14.50 11.32 14.59
C SER A 459 14.24 12.12 13.32
N MET A 460 12.99 12.46 13.03
CA MET A 460 12.56 13.20 11.83
C MET A 460 13.29 14.56 11.64
N LEU A 461 13.71 15.18 12.73
CA LEU A 461 14.37 16.49 12.73
C LEU A 461 15.90 16.39 12.87
N ALA A 462 16.45 15.19 12.83
CA ALA A 462 17.90 15.01 12.82
C ALA A 462 18.51 15.70 11.58
N PRO A 463 19.73 16.25 11.70
CA PRO A 463 20.40 16.91 10.59
C PRO A 463 20.56 15.97 9.38
N SER A 464 20.28 16.47 8.18
CA SER A 464 20.38 15.67 6.93
C SER A 464 21.82 15.26 6.63
N GLU A 465 22.81 16.03 7.11
CA GLU A 465 24.23 15.74 6.95
C GLU A 465 24.63 14.37 7.57
N LEU A 466 23.86 13.85 8.53
CA LEU A 466 24.06 12.51 9.07
C LEU A 466 23.86 11.39 8.03
N MET A 467 23.12 11.68 6.95
CA MET A 467 22.91 10.77 5.83
C MET A 467 23.93 10.93 4.72
N ALA A 468 24.76 11.98 4.77
CA ALA A 468 25.77 12.30 3.76
C ALA A 468 27.16 11.79 4.15
N MET A 469 27.24 10.46 4.42
CA MET A 469 28.52 9.83 4.71
C MET A 469 29.35 9.68 3.44
N ASP A 470 30.66 9.94 3.54
CA ASP A 470 31.60 9.65 2.47
C ASP A 470 31.56 8.16 2.10
N LEU A 471 31.53 7.86 0.79
CA LEU A 471 31.43 6.47 0.30
C LEU A 471 32.55 5.59 0.83
N ASP A 472 33.77 6.13 0.96
CA ASP A 472 34.90 5.38 1.52
C ASP A 472 34.74 5.06 3.00
N SER A 473 33.92 5.83 3.73
CA SER A 473 33.60 5.58 5.13
C SER A 473 32.69 4.36 5.36
N PHE A 474 32.04 3.82 4.30
CA PHE A 474 31.30 2.58 4.35
C PHE A 474 32.19 1.32 4.21
N ASN A 475 33.47 1.49 3.84
CA ASN A 475 34.40 0.39 3.68
C ASN A 475 35.01 0.04 5.04
N PHE A 476 34.70 -1.14 5.56
CA PHE A 476 35.26 -1.67 6.79
C PHE A 476 36.42 -2.66 6.57
N LEU A 477 36.71 -2.94 5.32
CA LEU A 477 37.76 -3.88 4.90
C LEU A 477 38.71 -3.14 3.94
N ASP A 478 39.88 -2.80 4.41
CA ASP A 478 41.05 -2.49 3.60
C ASP A 478 41.74 -3.78 3.12
#